data_74081c69093682e3809f808ebac3cd72
#
_entry.id   74081c69093682e3809f808ebac3cd72
#
_cell.length_a   1.000
_cell.length_b   1.000
_cell.length_c   1.000
_cell.angle_alpha   90.00
_cell.angle_beta   90.00
_cell.angle_gamma   90.00
#
_symmetry.space_group_name_H-M   'P 1'
#
loop_
_entity.id
_entity.type
_entity.pdbx_description
1 polymer ?
#
loop_
_entity_poly.entity_id
_entity_poly.type
_entity_poly.pdbx_seq_one_letter_code
_entity_poly.pdbx_strand_id
1 'polypeptide(L)'
;MFILPDSSAWISFFANVPGAAADTLGQLIDVEADVCVCGPTVMEVLQGVRADNQHRKIASIFENCQQLEIDRETFIEAARIYRTCRAKGFTIRSSMDCLISAIALQHDAHLLHNDRDFDAIAKFFPLKFF
;
A
#
# COMPACT_ATOMS: atom_id res chain seq x y z
N MET A 1 15.12 5.27 2.35
CA MET A 1 14.28 4.08 2.11
C MET A 1 12.83 4.48 2.11
N PHE A 2 12.13 4.27 1.00
CA PHE A 2 10.69 4.53 0.92
C PHE A 2 9.93 3.37 1.54
N ILE A 3 8.94 3.70 2.37
CA ILE A 3 8.05 2.72 2.99
C ILE A 3 6.63 3.02 2.50
N LEU A 4 6.00 2.03 1.87
CA LEU A 4 4.65 2.15 1.32
C LEU A 4 3.70 1.27 2.13
N PRO A 5 2.94 1.85 3.07
CA PRO A 5 1.88 1.10 3.73
C PRO A 5 0.73 0.81 2.75
N ASP A 6 0.18 -0.38 2.83
CA ASP A 6 -1.04 -0.69 2.09
C ASP A 6 -2.26 0.00 2.73
N SER A 7 -3.39 -0.07 2.06
CA SER A 7 -4.61 0.60 2.52
C SER A 7 -5.06 0.10 3.90
N SER A 8 -4.93 -1.20 4.15
CA SER A 8 -5.37 -1.78 5.43
C SER A 8 -4.54 -1.29 6.61
N ALA A 9 -3.25 -1.08 6.43
CA ALA A 9 -2.38 -0.52 7.46
C ALA A 9 -2.82 0.90 7.84
N TRP A 10 -3.09 1.75 6.83
CA TRP A 10 -3.60 3.10 7.05
C TRP A 10 -4.97 3.10 7.73
N ILE A 11 -5.91 2.27 7.24
CA ILE A 11 -7.27 2.19 7.78
C ILE A 11 -7.23 1.79 9.25
N SER A 12 -6.46 0.75 9.60
CA SER A 12 -6.31 0.32 10.99
C SER A 12 -5.66 1.39 11.87
N PHE A 13 -4.66 2.08 11.34
CA PHE A 13 -3.98 3.17 12.05
C PHE A 13 -4.96 4.30 12.38
N PHE A 14 -5.72 4.79 11.40
CA PHE A 14 -6.68 5.89 11.62
C PHE A 14 -7.87 5.48 12.48
N ALA A 15 -8.26 4.22 12.46
CA ALA A 15 -9.35 3.69 13.28
C ALA A 15 -8.91 3.28 14.69
N ASN A 16 -7.62 3.41 15.01
CA ASN A 16 -7.03 2.96 16.27
C ASN A 16 -7.28 1.46 16.55
N VAL A 17 -7.30 0.66 15.48
CA VAL A 17 -7.40 -0.80 15.60
C VAL A 17 -6.00 -1.36 15.81
N PRO A 18 -5.75 -2.09 16.93
CA PRO A 18 -4.42 -2.63 17.18
C PRO A 18 -4.04 -3.69 16.15
N GLY A 19 -2.75 -3.73 15.82
CA GLY A 19 -2.19 -4.67 14.86
C GLY A 19 -0.74 -4.33 14.55
N ALA A 20 0.02 -5.32 14.11
CA ALA A 20 1.47 -5.16 13.88
C ALA A 20 1.76 -4.07 12.85
N ALA A 21 1.05 -4.07 11.72
CA ALA A 21 1.27 -3.08 10.66
C ALA A 21 0.87 -1.67 11.09
N ALA A 22 -0.29 -1.52 11.77
CA ALA A 22 -0.75 -0.23 12.27
C ALA A 22 0.18 0.34 13.34
N ASP A 23 0.66 -0.50 14.25
CA ASP A 23 1.60 -0.09 15.30
C ASP A 23 2.94 0.34 14.70
N THR A 24 3.45 -0.42 13.74
CA THR A 24 4.67 -0.07 13.01
C THR A 24 4.51 1.25 12.26
N LEU A 25 3.37 1.45 11.61
CA LEU A 25 3.08 2.71 10.91
C LEU A 25 3.11 3.90 11.86
N GLY A 26 2.49 3.76 13.03
CA GLY A 26 2.52 4.80 14.07
C GLY A 26 3.94 5.17 14.50
N GLN A 27 4.79 4.15 14.72
CA GLN A 27 6.20 4.36 15.08
C GLN A 27 6.97 5.06 13.96
N LEU A 28 6.73 4.68 12.71
CA LEU A 28 7.37 5.30 11.55
C LEU A 28 6.99 6.77 11.40
N ILE A 29 5.73 7.10 11.64
CA ILE A 29 5.27 8.50 11.61
C ILE A 29 5.92 9.31 12.73
N ASP A 30 6.01 8.74 13.93
CA ASP A 30 6.61 9.41 15.09
C ASP A 30 8.09 9.76 14.87
N VAL A 31 8.82 8.94 14.13
CA VAL A 31 10.24 9.21 13.82
C VAL A 31 10.44 9.90 12.47
N GLU A 32 9.37 10.38 11.86
CA GLU A 32 9.40 11.09 10.58
C GLU A 32 10.12 10.30 9.47
N ALA A 33 9.89 8.99 9.42
CA ALA A 33 10.42 8.13 8.36
C ALA A 33 9.81 8.48 7.01
N ASP A 34 10.44 8.02 5.92
CA ASP A 34 9.97 8.24 4.55
C ASP A 34 8.73 7.38 4.22
N VAL A 35 7.62 7.70 4.86
CA VAL A 35 6.34 7.05 4.61
C VAL A 35 5.73 7.66 3.35
N CYS A 36 5.37 6.78 2.42
CA CYS A 36 4.87 7.14 1.10
C CYS A 36 3.40 6.78 0.96
N VAL A 37 2.74 7.45 0.02
CA VAL A 37 1.39 7.10 -0.42
C VAL A 37 1.35 7.04 -1.94
N CYS A 38 0.35 6.38 -2.47
CA CYS A 38 0.07 6.36 -3.91
C CYS A 38 -1.42 6.55 -4.13
N GLY A 39 -1.81 6.91 -5.34
CA GLY A 39 -3.21 7.16 -5.67
C GLY A 39 -4.16 6.07 -5.21
N PRO A 40 -3.88 4.80 -5.50
CA PRO A 40 -4.75 3.70 -5.05
C PRO A 40 -4.96 3.62 -3.54
N THR A 41 -3.93 3.77 -2.74
CA THR A 41 -4.07 3.73 -1.27
C THR A 41 -4.84 4.92 -0.74
N VAL A 42 -4.57 6.11 -1.28
CA VAL A 42 -5.31 7.34 -0.93
C VAL A 42 -6.80 7.15 -1.20
N MET A 43 -7.13 6.66 -2.39
CA MET A 43 -8.53 6.42 -2.77
C MET A 43 -9.21 5.42 -1.82
N GLU A 44 -8.60 4.28 -1.57
CA GLU A 44 -9.19 3.24 -0.73
C GLU A 44 -9.42 3.71 0.70
N VAL A 45 -8.49 4.49 1.25
CA VAL A 45 -8.62 5.02 2.61
C VAL A 45 -9.72 6.07 2.66
N LEU A 46 -9.66 7.08 1.79
CA LEU A 46 -10.57 8.21 1.85
C LEU A 46 -12.02 7.83 1.52
N GLN A 47 -12.24 6.88 0.61
CA GLN A 47 -13.59 6.46 0.25
C GLN A 47 -14.36 5.84 1.42
N GLY A 48 -13.66 5.29 2.40
CA GLY A 48 -14.27 4.68 3.58
C GLY A 48 -14.56 5.65 4.71
N VAL A 49 -14.07 6.89 4.63
CA VAL A 49 -14.25 7.89 5.69
C VAL A 49 -15.57 8.65 5.47
N ARG A 50 -16.45 8.64 6.48
CA ARG A 50 -17.79 9.24 6.36
C ARG A 50 -17.85 10.66 6.86
N ALA A 51 -17.15 10.98 7.97
CA ALA A 51 -17.19 12.31 8.57
C ALA A 51 -16.27 13.28 7.81
N ASP A 52 -16.79 14.44 7.41
CA ASP A 52 -16.07 15.43 6.61
C ASP A 52 -14.81 15.95 7.32
N ASN A 53 -14.87 16.17 8.63
CA ASN A 53 -13.72 16.63 9.41
C ASN A 53 -12.61 15.58 9.44
N GLN A 54 -12.95 14.31 9.56
CA GLN A 54 -12.00 13.22 9.53
C GLN A 54 -11.37 13.08 8.14
N HIS A 55 -12.18 13.19 7.10
CA HIS A 55 -11.71 13.19 5.71
C HIS A 55 -10.67 14.29 5.47
N ARG A 56 -10.95 15.52 5.87
CA ARG A 56 -10.01 16.63 5.72
C ARG A 56 -8.69 16.40 6.47
N LYS A 57 -8.78 15.87 7.68
CA LYS A 57 -7.60 15.57 8.50
C LYS A 57 -6.71 14.53 7.83
N ILE A 58 -7.29 13.44 7.36
CA ILE A 58 -6.55 12.36 6.69
C ILE A 58 -5.96 12.85 5.37
N ALA A 59 -6.74 13.56 4.56
CA ALA A 59 -6.26 14.14 3.30
C ALA A 59 -5.05 15.06 3.53
N SER A 60 -5.09 15.87 4.59
CA SER A 60 -3.97 16.74 4.97
C SER A 60 -2.72 15.95 5.34
N ILE A 61 -2.87 14.84 6.06
CA ILE A 61 -1.74 13.95 6.39
C ILE A 61 -1.12 13.40 5.11
N PHE A 62 -1.95 12.93 4.17
CA PHE A 62 -1.46 12.38 2.91
C PHE A 62 -0.75 13.42 2.04
N GLU A 63 -1.17 14.68 2.07
CA GLU A 63 -0.48 15.76 1.34
C GLU A 63 0.96 15.96 1.80
N ASN A 64 1.27 15.63 3.06
CA ASN A 64 2.61 15.73 3.61
C ASN A 64 3.46 14.47 3.41
N CYS A 65 2.88 13.41 2.86
CA CYS A 65 3.61 12.19 2.53
C CYS A 65 4.21 12.27 1.13
N GLN A 66 5.30 11.55 0.91
CA GLN A 66 5.87 11.39 -0.43
C GLN A 66 4.89 10.65 -1.33
N GLN A 67 4.57 11.25 -2.48
CA GLN A 67 3.72 10.60 -3.47
C GLN A 67 4.55 9.71 -4.39
N LEU A 68 4.16 8.45 -4.53
CA LEU A 68 4.74 7.54 -5.52
C LEU A 68 3.87 7.57 -6.77
N GLU A 69 4.39 8.18 -7.83
CA GLU A 69 3.66 8.38 -9.06
C GLU A 69 3.47 7.07 -9.82
N ILE A 70 2.36 7.00 -10.56
CA ILE A 70 2.03 5.87 -11.42
C ILE A 70 1.91 6.34 -12.86
N ASP A 71 2.28 5.45 -13.80
CA ASP A 71 2.14 5.69 -15.21
C ASP A 71 1.48 4.49 -15.91
N ARG A 72 1.41 4.54 -17.23
CA ARG A 72 0.81 3.46 -18.00
C ARG A 72 1.48 2.10 -17.75
N GLU A 73 2.81 2.10 -17.67
CA GLU A 73 3.59 0.88 -17.47
C GLU A 73 3.31 0.22 -16.11
N THR A 74 2.96 1.02 -15.11
CA THR A 74 2.57 0.50 -13.78
C THR A 74 1.36 -0.43 -13.89
N PHE A 75 0.36 -0.04 -14.66
CA PHE A 75 -0.84 -0.85 -14.87
C PHE A 75 -0.57 -2.13 -15.65
N ILE A 76 0.28 -2.03 -16.66
CA ILE A 76 0.71 -3.21 -17.46
C ILE A 76 1.46 -4.19 -16.57
N GLU A 77 2.36 -3.69 -15.72
CA GLU A 77 3.10 -4.51 -14.77
C GLU A 77 2.17 -5.17 -13.75
N ALA A 78 1.17 -4.44 -13.24
CA ALA A 78 0.18 -5.00 -12.32
C ALA A 78 -0.58 -6.16 -12.96
N ALA A 79 -0.96 -6.05 -14.22
CA ALA A 79 -1.61 -7.12 -14.96
C ALA A 79 -0.68 -8.34 -15.11
N ARG A 80 0.61 -8.09 -15.36
CA ARG A 80 1.61 -9.16 -15.47
C ARG A 80 1.76 -9.90 -14.14
N ILE A 81 1.77 -9.17 -13.04
CA ILE A 81 1.84 -9.77 -11.69
C ILE A 81 0.64 -10.69 -11.47
N TYR A 82 -0.57 -10.21 -11.74
CA TYR A 82 -1.78 -11.01 -11.57
C TYR A 82 -1.72 -12.30 -12.41
N ARG A 83 -1.37 -12.18 -13.69
CA ARG A 83 -1.31 -13.31 -14.62
C ARG A 83 -0.24 -14.32 -14.22
N THR A 84 0.92 -13.86 -13.79
CA THR A 84 2.02 -14.74 -13.35
C THR A 84 1.62 -15.54 -12.13
N CYS A 85 1.05 -14.90 -11.12
CA CYS A 85 0.59 -15.58 -9.91
C CYS A 85 -0.49 -16.61 -10.24
N ARG A 86 -1.47 -16.24 -11.07
CA ARG A 86 -2.54 -17.16 -11.47
C ARG A 86 -1.99 -18.39 -12.19
N ALA A 87 -1.02 -18.21 -13.09
CA ALA A 87 -0.41 -19.32 -13.82
C ALA A 87 0.38 -20.27 -12.88
N LYS A 88 0.81 -19.77 -11.73
CA LYS A 88 1.50 -20.54 -10.70
C LYS A 88 0.56 -21.11 -9.63
N GLY A 89 -0.74 -20.98 -9.82
CA GLY A 89 -1.74 -21.52 -8.89
C GLY A 89 -2.16 -20.58 -7.76
N PHE A 90 -1.77 -19.30 -7.81
CA PHE A 90 -2.12 -18.30 -6.80
C PHE A 90 -3.03 -17.24 -7.41
N THR A 91 -4.32 -17.31 -7.14
CA THR A 91 -5.27 -16.28 -7.54
C THR A 91 -5.24 -15.16 -6.51
N ILE A 92 -4.76 -13.98 -6.93
CA ILE A 92 -4.77 -12.79 -6.07
C ILE A 92 -6.21 -12.27 -6.00
N ARG A 93 -6.73 -12.08 -4.78
CA ARG A 93 -8.13 -11.72 -4.55
C ARG A 93 -8.47 -10.31 -5.03
N SER A 94 -7.52 -9.40 -5.00
CA SER A 94 -7.72 -8.02 -5.41
C SER A 94 -6.65 -7.59 -6.41
N SER A 95 -7.08 -7.10 -7.57
CA SER A 95 -6.17 -6.51 -8.56
C SER A 95 -5.47 -5.26 -8.00
N MET A 96 -6.06 -4.60 -7.00
CA MET A 96 -5.44 -3.47 -6.32
C MET A 96 -4.14 -3.87 -5.64
N ASP A 97 -4.04 -5.07 -5.07
CA ASP A 97 -2.81 -5.56 -4.46
C ASP A 97 -1.70 -5.76 -5.49
N CYS A 98 -2.07 -6.18 -6.70
CA CYS A 98 -1.12 -6.25 -7.82
C CYS A 98 -0.65 -4.86 -8.24
N LEU A 99 -1.54 -3.89 -8.25
CA LEU A 99 -1.20 -2.50 -8.58
C LEU A 99 -0.27 -1.90 -7.53
N ILE A 100 -0.58 -2.06 -6.26
CA ILE A 100 0.27 -1.59 -5.15
C ILE A 100 1.65 -2.25 -5.20
N SER A 101 1.70 -3.55 -5.49
CA SER A 101 2.96 -4.28 -5.66
C SER A 101 3.78 -3.73 -6.84
N ALA A 102 3.14 -3.44 -7.96
CA ALA A 102 3.82 -2.84 -9.12
C ALA A 102 4.41 -1.47 -8.77
N ILE A 103 3.68 -0.65 -8.01
CA ILE A 103 4.15 0.65 -7.55
C ILE A 103 5.37 0.49 -6.64
N ALA A 104 5.29 -0.42 -5.68
CA ALA A 104 6.40 -0.69 -4.76
C ALA A 104 7.65 -1.15 -5.50
N LEU A 105 7.51 -2.04 -6.49
CA LEU A 105 8.62 -2.51 -7.31
C LEU A 105 9.23 -1.38 -8.15
N GLN A 106 8.39 -0.57 -8.77
CA GLN A 106 8.82 0.52 -9.65
C GLN A 106 9.62 1.58 -8.88
N HIS A 107 9.26 1.86 -7.65
CA HIS A 107 9.89 2.87 -6.82
C HIS A 107 10.89 2.31 -5.80
N ASP A 108 11.15 1.01 -5.84
CA ASP A 108 12.03 0.34 -4.88
C ASP A 108 11.60 0.59 -3.42
N ALA A 109 10.30 0.62 -3.19
CA ALA A 109 9.73 0.86 -1.88
C ALA A 109 9.53 -0.45 -1.10
N HIS A 110 9.62 -0.35 0.23
CA HIS A 110 9.32 -1.45 1.13
C HIS A 110 7.84 -1.41 1.50
N LEU A 111 7.12 -2.48 1.22
CA LEU A 111 5.70 -2.57 1.49
C LEU A 111 5.46 -2.93 2.95
N LEU A 112 4.60 -2.17 3.61
CA LEU A 112 4.13 -2.47 4.97
C LEU A 112 2.71 -2.99 4.89
N HIS A 113 2.50 -4.27 5.21
CA HIS A 113 1.21 -4.93 5.03
C HIS A 113 0.97 -6.03 6.06
N ASN A 114 -0.23 -6.55 6.04
CA ASN A 114 -0.63 -7.73 6.79
C ASN A 114 -1.59 -8.59 5.95
N ASP A 115 -1.26 -8.82 4.67
CA ASP A 115 -2.09 -9.60 3.76
C ASP A 115 -1.26 -10.66 3.04
N ARG A 116 -1.69 -11.92 3.13
CA ARG A 116 -1.03 -13.07 2.51
C ARG A 116 -0.91 -12.99 0.99
N ASP A 117 -1.74 -12.18 0.31
CA ASP A 117 -1.66 -12.03 -1.13
C ASP A 117 -0.35 -11.35 -1.55
N PHE A 118 0.18 -10.41 -0.74
CA PHE A 118 1.50 -9.85 -0.98
C PHE A 118 2.61 -10.89 -0.79
N ASP A 119 2.47 -11.77 0.19
CA ASP A 119 3.42 -12.88 0.39
C ASP A 119 3.43 -13.82 -0.83
N ALA A 120 2.27 -14.10 -1.42
CA ALA A 120 2.17 -14.89 -2.64
C ALA A 120 2.87 -14.21 -3.81
N ILE A 121 2.67 -12.90 -3.99
CA ILE A 121 3.35 -12.12 -5.03
C ILE A 121 4.87 -12.15 -4.84
N ALA A 122 5.35 -12.04 -3.61
CA ALA A 122 6.78 -12.05 -3.29
C ALA A 122 7.47 -13.37 -3.64
N LYS A 123 6.72 -14.45 -3.87
CA LYS A 123 7.29 -15.72 -4.34
C LYS A 123 7.83 -15.63 -5.77
N PHE A 124 7.29 -14.73 -6.58
CA PHE A 124 7.60 -14.65 -8.01
C PHE A 124 8.17 -13.30 -8.43
N PHE A 125 8.13 -12.30 -7.57
CA PHE A 125 8.62 -10.95 -7.82
C PHE A 125 9.48 -10.48 -6.65
N PRO A 126 10.51 -9.64 -6.88
CA PRO A 126 11.41 -9.18 -5.81
C PRO A 126 10.79 -8.07 -4.95
N LEU A 127 9.60 -8.33 -4.43
CA LEU A 127 8.88 -7.42 -3.55
C LEU A 127 9.56 -7.39 -2.18
N LYS A 128 9.80 -6.20 -1.66
CA LYS A 128 10.44 -6.00 -0.37
C LYS A 128 9.41 -5.60 0.67
N PHE A 129 9.54 -6.15 1.86
CA PHE A 129 8.67 -5.83 2.99
C PHE A 129 9.45 -5.09 4.08
N PHE A 130 8.72 -4.23 4.78
CA PHE A 130 9.25 -3.55 5.96
C PHE A 130 8.95 -4.34 7.22
#